data_ac3a9b5fb151dc9e6ad45f2cfbeb6de7
#
_entry.id   ac3a9b5fb151dc9e6ad45f2cfbeb6de7
#
_cell.length_a   1.000
_cell.length_b   1.000
_cell.length_c   1.000
_cell.angle_alpha   90.00
_cell.angle_beta   90.00
_cell.angle_gamma   90.00
#
_symmetry.space_group_name_H-M   'P 1'
#
loop_
_entity.id
_entity.type
_entity.pdbx_description
1 polymer ?
#
loop_
_entity_poly.entity_id
_entity_poly.type
_entity_poly.pdbx_seq_one_letter_code
_entity_poly.pdbx_strand_id
1 'polypeptide(L)'
;EMDITISLEDGYIGYETFDLEIGTTECAWELPGCTNPSAENYTEGATIDDGTCFIPEVFFTSEDVERSYYLYTPEGLDDDAPLVFVLHGYWGTNMEMSSFSGMNEIADSEGFAVCYPQGLPDYEGVNHWNANLIGISNVNDILFLTELAEFLQVEHGLSSDCTYSCGYSNGGYMSYTLACASPNVFRGIGSVGGTMSGYDFENCTPTLVPVVHLHGTNDNSVSYYSTNANPNNPWNGADGVEAVVAAWANENNCTETTSETLPDLDPSHGSTVDLIKHTDGDYGYQAWVYRVNGGGHDWFGEWGNMDIHSSAVIWSFLSTFCGTTISTNDLIPENGQLFDHIVHPTSKQIELHGLENSSCQIFDGGGKLIAYSPLFAGQTKFFSLPSSGLYTIISRAKNLELSSIQREKVILR
;
A
#
# COMPACT_ATOMS: atom_id res chain seq x y z
N GLU A 1 -0.82 38.86 -34.67
CA GLU A 1 -0.59 38.87 -36.14
C GLU A 1 0.71 38.11 -36.38
N MET A 2 0.60 36.99 -37.09
CA MET A 2 1.75 36.14 -37.45
C MET A 2 2.09 36.48 -38.90
N ASP A 3 3.27 37.10 -39.16
CA ASP A 3 3.77 37.34 -40.49
C ASP A 3 4.38 36.07 -41.06
N ILE A 4 3.68 35.42 -41.97
CA ILE A 4 4.19 34.27 -42.69
C ILE A 4 4.85 34.74 -43.98
N THR A 5 6.17 34.63 -44.09
CA THR A 5 6.90 34.91 -45.33
C THR A 5 7.14 33.59 -46.08
N ILE A 6 6.50 33.46 -47.23
CA ILE A 6 6.75 32.34 -48.15
C ILE A 6 7.73 32.84 -49.23
N SER A 7 8.94 32.27 -49.29
CA SER A 7 9.89 32.49 -50.38
C SER A 7 9.77 31.36 -51.39
N LEU A 8 9.43 31.70 -52.62
CA LEU A 8 9.50 30.79 -53.77
C LEU A 8 10.87 30.90 -54.42
N GLU A 9 11.59 29.81 -54.48
CA GLU A 9 12.75 29.68 -55.36
C GLU A 9 12.25 29.37 -56.77
N ASP A 10 12.79 30.13 -57.75
CA ASP A 10 12.52 30.13 -59.19
C ASP A 10 11.30 30.91 -59.71
N GLY A 11 11.54 32.16 -59.95
CA GLY A 11 11.22 33.04 -61.10
C GLY A 11 9.84 32.95 -61.79
N TYR A 12 8.79 32.41 -61.17
CA TYR A 12 7.45 32.35 -61.75
C TYR A 12 6.53 33.39 -61.09
N ILE A 13 6.05 34.36 -61.86
CA ILE A 13 5.01 35.31 -61.42
C ILE A 13 3.67 34.66 -61.77
N GLY A 14 3.08 33.98 -60.83
CA GLY A 14 1.69 33.53 -60.85
C GLY A 14 1.00 33.88 -59.53
N TYR A 15 -0.15 34.53 -59.61
CA TYR A 15 -1.00 34.74 -58.43
C TYR A 15 -1.86 33.47 -58.26
N GLU A 16 -1.51 32.63 -57.30
CA GLU A 16 -2.41 31.60 -56.81
C GLU A 16 -2.89 32.00 -55.42
N THR A 17 -4.19 32.06 -55.21
CA THR A 17 -4.80 32.21 -53.89
C THR A 17 -4.87 30.85 -53.24
N PHE A 18 -4.16 30.68 -52.13
CA PHE A 18 -4.26 29.51 -51.30
C PHE A 18 -5.26 29.82 -50.17
N ASP A 19 -6.34 29.07 -50.07
CA ASP A 19 -7.18 29.07 -48.89
C ASP A 19 -6.42 28.28 -47.81
N LEU A 20 -5.85 28.99 -46.84
CA LEU A 20 -5.25 28.39 -45.66
C LEU A 20 -6.37 28.09 -44.64
N GLU A 21 -6.85 26.88 -44.59
CA GLU A 21 -7.64 26.42 -43.44
C GLU A 21 -6.72 26.37 -42.22
N ILE A 22 -6.76 27.40 -41.39
CA ILE A 22 -6.16 27.33 -40.06
C ILE A 22 -7.06 26.42 -39.24
N GLY A 23 -6.69 25.15 -39.11
CA GLY A 23 -7.29 24.25 -38.16
C GLY A 23 -7.13 24.84 -36.76
N THR A 24 -8.22 25.03 -36.05
CA THR A 24 -8.25 25.41 -34.63
C THR A 24 -7.80 24.26 -33.73
N THR A 25 -6.65 23.67 -33.96
CA THR A 25 -5.91 22.99 -32.95
C THR A 25 -5.16 24.07 -32.19
N GLU A 26 -5.65 24.41 -31.00
CA GLU A 26 -4.86 25.18 -30.05
C GLU A 26 -3.49 24.47 -29.97
N CYS A 27 -2.43 25.18 -30.38
CA CYS A 27 -1.09 24.73 -30.02
C CYS A 27 -1.03 24.86 -28.50
N ALA A 28 -1.21 23.74 -27.81
CA ALA A 28 -0.89 23.70 -26.40
C ALA A 28 0.59 24.08 -26.29
N TRP A 29 0.87 25.25 -25.75
CA TRP A 29 2.23 25.68 -25.47
C TRP A 29 2.74 24.74 -24.40
N GLU A 30 3.76 23.97 -24.72
CA GLU A 30 4.50 23.22 -23.72
C GLU A 30 5.18 24.24 -22.81
N LEU A 31 4.64 24.42 -21.62
CA LEU A 31 5.23 25.24 -20.59
C LEU A 31 5.94 24.34 -19.60
N PRO A 32 7.27 24.19 -19.67
CA PRO A 32 8.00 23.40 -18.70
C PRO A 32 8.02 24.11 -17.35
N GLY A 33 7.92 23.34 -16.28
CA GLY A 33 7.94 23.80 -14.90
C GLY A 33 7.50 22.67 -13.97
N CYS A 34 7.59 22.90 -12.66
CA CYS A 34 7.07 21.95 -11.71
C CYS A 34 5.53 21.88 -11.81
N THR A 35 4.98 20.73 -12.17
CA THR A 35 3.54 20.48 -12.27
C THR A 35 2.90 19.98 -10.99
N ASN A 36 3.70 19.70 -9.96
CA ASN A 36 3.23 19.17 -8.69
C ASN A 36 2.69 20.28 -7.77
N PRO A 37 1.37 20.33 -7.47
CA PRO A 37 0.79 21.35 -6.59
C PRO A 37 1.33 21.32 -5.15
N SER A 38 1.86 20.18 -4.69
CA SER A 38 2.47 20.04 -3.37
C SER A 38 3.91 20.54 -3.30
N ALA A 39 4.52 20.92 -4.42
CA ALA A 39 5.88 21.42 -4.47
C ALA A 39 5.94 22.91 -4.10
N GLU A 40 6.98 23.31 -3.36
CA GLU A 40 7.20 24.75 -3.03
C GLU A 40 7.44 25.62 -4.28
N ASN A 41 7.95 25.04 -5.35
CA ASN A 41 8.20 25.71 -6.63
C ASN A 41 7.19 25.34 -7.71
N TYR A 42 5.98 24.95 -7.32
CA TYR A 42 4.88 24.71 -8.26
C TYR A 42 4.72 25.85 -9.24
N THR A 43 4.62 25.54 -10.52
CA THR A 43 4.44 26.50 -11.60
C THR A 43 3.01 26.40 -12.13
N GLU A 44 2.14 27.32 -11.69
CA GLU A 44 0.77 27.37 -12.18
C GLU A 44 0.74 27.47 -13.71
N GLY A 45 0.06 26.54 -14.36
CA GLY A 45 -0.06 26.46 -15.82
C GLY A 45 1.08 25.71 -16.52
N ALA A 46 2.04 25.14 -15.80
CA ALA A 46 3.00 24.20 -16.39
C ALA A 46 2.23 23.01 -16.98
N THR A 47 2.60 22.64 -18.22
CA THR A 47 1.98 21.51 -18.95
C THR A 47 2.94 20.34 -19.13
N ILE A 48 4.21 20.54 -18.76
CA ILE A 48 5.25 19.50 -18.76
C ILE A 48 6.06 19.67 -17.49
N ASP A 49 6.18 18.59 -16.71
CA ASP A 49 7.11 18.55 -15.58
C ASP A 49 8.55 18.60 -16.11
N ASP A 50 9.31 19.56 -15.64
CA ASP A 50 10.72 19.73 -16.02
C ASP A 50 11.69 19.04 -15.04
N GLY A 51 11.15 18.26 -14.08
CA GLY A 51 11.91 17.57 -13.06
C GLY A 51 12.47 18.47 -11.95
N THR A 52 12.01 19.73 -11.86
CA THR A 52 12.50 20.69 -10.85
C THR A 52 11.65 20.74 -9.59
N CYS A 53 10.58 19.94 -9.51
CA CYS A 53 9.68 19.95 -8.36
C CYS A 53 10.43 19.72 -7.04
N PHE A 54 10.29 20.68 -6.12
CA PHE A 54 10.82 20.58 -4.77
C PHE A 54 9.66 20.35 -3.79
N ILE A 55 9.46 19.08 -3.40
CA ILE A 55 8.48 18.71 -2.37
C ILE A 55 9.20 18.78 -1.04
N PRO A 56 8.72 19.59 -0.07
CA PRO A 56 9.35 19.65 1.24
C PRO A 56 9.18 18.31 1.98
N GLU A 57 10.26 17.86 2.59
CA GLU A 57 10.23 16.72 3.49
C GLU A 57 9.48 17.10 4.77
N VAL A 58 8.49 16.30 5.15
CA VAL A 58 7.69 16.48 6.35
C VAL A 58 8.19 15.56 7.45
N PHE A 59 8.18 16.05 8.70
CA PHE A 59 8.66 15.28 9.84
C PHE A 59 7.49 14.80 10.71
N PHE A 60 7.61 13.58 11.20
CA PHE A 60 6.65 12.91 12.07
C PHE A 60 7.39 12.21 13.20
N THR A 61 6.91 12.31 14.44
CA THR A 61 7.55 11.67 15.59
C THR A 61 6.80 10.41 15.99
N SER A 62 7.49 9.27 15.97
CA SER A 62 7.00 7.97 16.46
C SER A 62 7.98 7.43 17.51
N GLU A 63 7.52 7.02 18.69
CA GLU A 63 8.32 6.55 19.82
C GLU A 63 9.49 7.50 20.20
N ASP A 64 9.25 8.82 20.22
CA ASP A 64 10.28 9.86 20.44
C ASP A 64 11.40 9.89 19.36
N VAL A 65 11.21 9.21 18.24
CA VAL A 65 12.13 9.22 17.09
C VAL A 65 11.53 10.07 15.99
N GLU A 66 12.29 11.07 15.53
CA GLU A 66 11.92 11.86 14.36
C GLU A 66 12.09 11.03 13.10
N ARG A 67 11.02 10.93 12.30
CA ARG A 67 10.95 10.25 11.01
C ARG A 67 10.51 11.26 9.96
N SER A 68 10.78 10.98 8.71
CA SER A 68 10.39 11.86 7.62
C SER A 68 9.61 11.15 6.53
N TYR A 69 8.87 11.93 5.75
CA TYR A 69 8.12 11.43 4.60
C TYR A 69 7.87 12.55 3.58
N TYR A 70 7.60 12.18 2.33
CA TYR A 70 6.95 13.05 1.34
C TYR A 70 5.49 12.65 1.20
N LEU A 71 4.61 13.64 1.13
CA LEU A 71 3.21 13.43 0.81
C LEU A 71 2.89 14.11 -0.50
N TYR A 72 2.43 13.34 -1.46
CA TYR A 72 1.90 13.83 -2.72
C TYR A 72 0.38 13.80 -2.70
N THR A 73 -0.25 14.92 -3.04
CA THR A 73 -1.69 15.04 -3.15
C THR A 73 -2.04 15.69 -4.48
N PRO A 74 -2.79 15.03 -5.37
CA PRO A 74 -3.31 15.66 -6.59
C PRO A 74 -4.12 16.91 -6.33
N GLU A 75 -4.16 17.81 -7.30
CA GLU A 75 -5.01 18.99 -7.23
C GLU A 75 -6.50 18.57 -7.23
N GLY A 76 -7.27 19.11 -6.28
CA GLY A 76 -8.70 18.82 -6.20
C GLY A 76 -9.03 17.42 -5.68
N LEU A 77 -8.11 16.82 -4.91
CA LEU A 77 -8.35 15.51 -4.28
C LEU A 77 -9.63 15.53 -3.44
N ASP A 78 -10.49 14.55 -3.64
CA ASP A 78 -11.77 14.42 -2.93
C ASP A 78 -11.55 14.07 -1.44
N ASP A 79 -12.50 14.45 -0.58
CA ASP A 79 -12.57 13.95 0.79
C ASP A 79 -12.73 12.42 0.78
N ASP A 80 -12.12 11.73 1.75
CA ASP A 80 -12.11 10.26 1.87
C ASP A 80 -11.39 9.56 0.70
N ALA A 81 -10.48 10.29 0.01
CA ALA A 81 -9.68 9.72 -1.07
C ALA A 81 -8.73 8.62 -0.55
N PRO A 82 -8.40 7.61 -1.36
CA PRO A 82 -7.46 6.55 -0.98
C PRO A 82 -6.07 7.09 -0.66
N LEU A 83 -5.32 6.31 0.15
CA LEU A 83 -3.94 6.60 0.53
C LEU A 83 -3.05 5.41 0.20
N VAL A 84 -1.98 5.64 -0.56
CA VAL A 84 -1.01 4.61 -0.93
C VAL A 84 0.36 4.94 -0.34
N PHE A 85 0.89 4.05 0.48
CA PHE A 85 2.28 4.08 0.95
C PHE A 85 3.17 3.39 -0.07
N VAL A 86 4.24 4.08 -0.52
CA VAL A 86 5.20 3.53 -1.49
C VAL A 86 6.58 3.49 -0.84
N LEU A 87 7.01 2.26 -0.48
CA LEU A 87 8.18 2.03 0.36
C LEU A 87 9.42 1.76 -0.48
N HIS A 88 10.52 2.48 -0.19
CA HIS A 88 11.79 2.34 -0.90
C HIS A 88 12.48 1.00 -0.61
N GLY A 89 13.43 0.63 -1.48
CA GLY A 89 14.30 -0.53 -1.28
C GLY A 89 15.40 -0.30 -0.24
N TYR A 90 16.17 -1.35 0.05
CA TYR A 90 17.40 -1.25 0.84
C TYR A 90 18.39 -0.30 0.14
N TRP A 91 19.07 0.58 0.85
CA TRP A 91 19.88 1.71 0.36
C TRP A 91 19.08 2.89 -0.21
N GLY A 92 17.78 2.73 -0.43
CA GLY A 92 16.94 3.72 -1.09
C GLY A 92 16.56 4.90 -0.19
N THR A 93 15.90 5.85 -0.83
CA THR A 93 15.31 7.02 -0.17
C THR A 93 13.87 7.24 -0.62
N ASN A 94 13.11 7.97 0.19
CA ASN A 94 11.77 8.42 -0.15
C ASN A 94 11.76 9.26 -1.43
N MET A 95 12.76 10.15 -1.63
CA MET A 95 12.91 11.00 -2.81
C MET A 95 13.13 10.17 -4.08
N GLU A 96 14.06 9.20 -4.04
CA GLU A 96 14.29 8.32 -5.20
C GLU A 96 13.02 7.56 -5.55
N MET A 97 12.31 7.01 -4.54
CA MET A 97 11.08 6.27 -4.78
C MET A 97 9.97 7.14 -5.38
N SER A 98 9.83 8.39 -4.93
CA SER A 98 8.87 9.33 -5.50
C SER A 98 9.21 9.73 -6.94
N SER A 99 10.50 9.71 -7.30
CA SER A 99 10.98 10.13 -8.61
C SER A 99 10.79 9.06 -9.69
N PHE A 100 11.02 7.78 -9.35
CA PHE A 100 11.03 6.74 -10.38
C PHE A 100 9.79 5.84 -10.37
N SER A 101 9.01 5.81 -9.28
CA SER A 101 7.90 4.86 -9.21
C SER A 101 6.78 5.14 -10.22
N GLY A 102 6.65 6.38 -10.69
CA GLY A 102 5.54 6.80 -11.54
C GLY A 102 4.18 6.77 -10.82
N MET A 103 4.17 6.70 -9.47
CA MET A 103 2.92 6.60 -8.72
C MET A 103 2.17 7.93 -8.67
N ASN A 104 2.88 9.06 -8.75
CA ASN A 104 2.26 10.38 -8.74
C ASN A 104 1.38 10.60 -9.98
N GLU A 105 1.85 10.19 -11.15
CA GLU A 105 1.12 10.29 -12.42
C GLU A 105 -0.15 9.43 -12.39
N ILE A 106 -0.09 8.28 -11.74
CA ILE A 106 -1.27 7.43 -11.52
C ILE A 106 -2.22 8.11 -10.53
N ALA A 107 -1.68 8.72 -9.46
CA ALA A 107 -2.47 9.44 -8.46
C ALA A 107 -3.22 10.63 -9.08
N ASP A 108 -2.57 11.38 -9.98
CA ASP A 108 -3.20 12.50 -10.72
C ASP A 108 -4.39 12.03 -11.57
N SER A 109 -4.26 10.88 -12.21
CA SER A 109 -5.31 10.37 -13.09
C SER A 109 -6.45 9.68 -12.33
N GLU A 110 -6.18 9.10 -11.16
CA GLU A 110 -7.09 8.21 -10.46
C GLU A 110 -7.61 8.79 -9.12
N GLY A 111 -7.04 9.89 -8.62
CA GLY A 111 -7.55 10.61 -7.47
C GLY A 111 -7.24 9.94 -6.12
N PHE A 112 -5.96 9.73 -5.80
CA PHE A 112 -5.53 9.24 -4.49
C PHE A 112 -4.28 9.97 -3.99
N ALA A 113 -4.02 9.95 -2.68
CA ALA A 113 -2.80 10.49 -2.08
C ALA A 113 -1.69 9.44 -2.03
N VAL A 114 -0.42 9.88 -2.18
CA VAL A 114 0.75 9.00 -2.09
C VAL A 114 1.67 9.46 -0.97
N CYS A 115 2.00 8.55 -0.05
CA CYS A 115 2.98 8.77 1.00
C CYS A 115 4.26 8.00 0.70
N TYR A 116 5.39 8.69 0.69
CA TYR A 116 6.75 8.13 0.56
C TYR A 116 7.50 8.32 1.87
N PRO A 117 7.38 7.39 2.83
CA PRO A 117 8.10 7.50 4.10
C PRO A 117 9.57 7.12 3.94
N GLN A 118 10.42 7.65 4.86
CA GLN A 118 11.84 7.34 4.93
C GLN A 118 12.14 6.30 6.01
N GLY A 119 12.78 5.20 5.60
CA GLY A 119 13.34 4.21 6.51
C GLY A 119 14.59 4.73 7.22
N LEU A 120 14.79 4.35 8.48
CA LEU A 120 15.99 4.70 9.24
C LEU A 120 17.18 3.83 8.81
N PRO A 121 18.42 4.30 9.12
CA PRO A 121 19.60 3.46 8.95
C PRO A 121 19.59 2.22 9.84
N ASP A 122 20.10 1.11 9.30
CA ASP A 122 20.37 -0.12 10.03
C ASP A 122 21.67 -0.03 10.86
N TYR A 123 22.15 -1.16 11.39
CA TYR A 123 23.41 -1.22 12.16
C TYR A 123 24.67 -0.89 11.34
N GLU A 124 24.59 -0.92 10.01
CA GLU A 124 25.67 -0.56 9.09
C GLU A 124 25.52 0.87 8.55
N GLY A 125 24.49 1.60 8.93
CA GLY A 125 24.21 2.96 8.50
C GLY A 125 23.45 3.05 7.18
N VAL A 126 22.76 2.00 6.79
CA VAL A 126 22.02 1.89 5.52
C VAL A 126 20.53 2.07 5.73
N ASN A 127 19.89 2.96 4.97
CA ASN A 127 18.46 3.15 5.00
C ASN A 127 17.73 1.84 4.66
N HIS A 128 16.76 1.47 5.49
CA HIS A 128 16.06 0.20 5.35
C HIS A 128 14.70 0.21 6.05
N TRP A 129 13.96 -0.88 5.88
CA TRP A 129 12.79 -1.25 6.64
C TRP A 129 13.06 -2.52 7.45
N ASN A 130 12.76 -2.47 8.73
CA ASN A 130 12.82 -3.66 9.59
C ASN A 130 11.56 -4.51 9.38
N ALA A 131 11.60 -5.31 8.33
CA ALA A 131 10.53 -6.24 7.93
C ALA A 131 10.72 -7.62 8.61
N ASN A 132 10.99 -7.65 9.93
CA ASN A 132 11.32 -8.87 10.66
C ASN A 132 12.50 -9.66 10.06
N LEU A 133 13.41 -8.95 9.38
CA LEU A 133 14.63 -9.49 8.82
C LEU A 133 15.68 -9.67 9.91
N ILE A 134 16.29 -10.85 9.98
CA ILE A 134 17.17 -11.24 11.09
C ILE A 134 18.46 -10.40 11.09
N GLY A 135 18.72 -9.71 12.21
CA GLY A 135 20.01 -9.10 12.49
C GLY A 135 20.31 -7.79 11.76
N ILE A 136 19.33 -7.20 11.07
CA ILE A 136 19.50 -5.93 10.35
C ILE A 136 19.35 -4.74 11.29
N SER A 137 18.28 -4.68 12.08
CA SER A 137 18.02 -3.60 13.02
C SER A 137 16.97 -4.00 14.07
N ASN A 138 16.66 -3.06 14.98
CA ASN A 138 15.55 -3.15 15.93
C ASN A 138 14.60 -1.95 15.83
N VAL A 139 14.61 -1.24 14.71
CA VAL A 139 13.70 -0.12 14.45
C VAL A 139 12.27 -0.64 14.38
N ASN A 140 11.33 0.08 14.98
CA ASN A 140 9.91 -0.29 14.99
C ASN A 140 9.17 0.38 13.83
N ASP A 141 9.46 -0.07 12.60
CA ASP A 141 8.84 0.49 11.40
C ASP A 141 7.36 0.15 11.27
N ILE A 142 6.92 -0.96 11.86
CA ILE A 142 5.49 -1.33 11.90
C ILE A 142 4.69 -0.24 12.62
N LEU A 143 5.15 0.18 13.80
CA LEU A 143 4.47 1.22 14.56
C LEU A 143 4.51 2.56 13.83
N PHE A 144 5.71 2.97 13.35
CA PHE A 144 5.86 4.22 12.62
C PHE A 144 4.90 4.32 11.43
N LEU A 145 4.88 3.31 10.56
CA LEU A 145 4.06 3.33 9.35
C LEU A 145 2.56 3.28 9.68
N THR A 146 2.20 2.57 10.75
CA THR A 146 0.81 2.50 11.22
C THR A 146 0.34 3.84 11.78
N GLU A 147 1.13 4.45 12.69
CA GLU A 147 0.82 5.76 13.27
C GLU A 147 0.80 6.87 12.22
N LEU A 148 1.74 6.84 11.26
CA LEU A 148 1.76 7.80 10.15
C LEU A 148 0.52 7.65 9.26
N ALA A 149 0.09 6.45 8.94
CA ALA A 149 -1.11 6.22 8.15
C ALA A 149 -2.36 6.78 8.86
N GLU A 150 -2.54 6.45 10.14
CA GLU A 150 -3.66 6.96 10.95
C GLU A 150 -3.63 8.49 11.09
N PHE A 151 -2.43 9.08 11.23
CA PHE A 151 -2.25 10.53 11.26
C PHE A 151 -2.69 11.18 9.93
N LEU A 152 -2.20 10.66 8.78
CA LEU A 152 -2.52 11.20 7.46
C LEU A 152 -4.01 11.07 7.13
N GLN A 153 -4.66 9.96 7.53
CA GLN A 153 -6.10 9.77 7.37
C GLN A 153 -6.90 10.87 8.09
N VAL A 154 -6.48 11.24 9.29
CA VAL A 154 -7.16 12.27 10.10
C VAL A 154 -6.83 13.68 9.64
N GLU A 155 -5.54 13.97 9.42
CA GLU A 155 -5.05 15.32 9.11
C GLU A 155 -5.48 15.79 7.71
N HIS A 156 -5.50 14.88 6.74
CA HIS A 156 -5.83 15.18 5.35
C HIS A 156 -7.21 14.66 4.92
N GLY A 157 -8.00 14.06 5.83
CA GLY A 157 -9.33 13.54 5.51
C GLY A 157 -9.28 12.35 4.55
N LEU A 158 -8.20 11.54 4.57
CA LEU A 158 -8.01 10.39 3.68
C LEU A 158 -8.70 9.13 4.20
N SER A 159 -8.99 8.20 3.31
CA SER A 159 -9.78 7.01 3.62
C SER A 159 -9.04 5.99 4.47
N SER A 160 -9.62 5.64 5.62
CA SER A 160 -9.13 4.52 6.44
C SER A 160 -9.49 3.15 5.86
N ASP A 161 -10.49 3.08 5.00
CA ASP A 161 -10.91 1.84 4.34
C ASP A 161 -10.16 1.57 3.04
N CYS A 162 -9.49 2.60 2.48
CA CYS A 162 -8.75 2.54 1.23
C CYS A 162 -7.28 2.98 1.44
N THR A 163 -6.66 2.54 2.53
CA THR A 163 -5.22 2.75 2.77
C THR A 163 -4.45 1.49 2.44
N TYR A 164 -3.42 1.63 1.61
CA TYR A 164 -2.65 0.52 1.03
C TYR A 164 -1.14 0.73 1.21
N SER A 165 -0.38 -0.38 1.16
CA SER A 165 1.08 -0.33 1.14
C SER A 165 1.61 -1.07 -0.07
N CYS A 166 2.57 -0.46 -0.77
CA CYS A 166 3.39 -1.17 -1.74
C CYS A 166 4.85 -0.77 -1.59
N GLY A 167 5.74 -1.55 -2.19
CA GLY A 167 7.15 -1.21 -2.12
C GLY A 167 8.05 -2.07 -2.98
N TYR A 168 9.28 -1.56 -3.14
CA TYR A 168 10.34 -2.17 -3.91
C TYR A 168 11.29 -2.94 -3.00
N SER A 169 11.66 -4.17 -3.39
CA SER A 169 12.70 -4.92 -2.68
C SER A 169 12.41 -5.02 -1.18
N ASN A 170 13.23 -4.43 -0.31
CA ASN A 170 13.00 -4.33 1.15
C ASN A 170 11.66 -3.67 1.50
N GLY A 171 11.20 -2.67 0.73
CA GLY A 171 9.86 -2.09 0.88
C GLY A 171 8.75 -3.08 0.57
N GLY A 172 8.97 -4.01 -0.36
CA GLY A 172 8.06 -5.12 -0.63
C GLY A 172 7.96 -6.10 0.54
N TYR A 173 9.11 -6.44 1.19
CA TYR A 173 9.12 -7.20 2.44
C TYR A 173 8.30 -6.50 3.52
N MET A 174 8.53 -5.17 3.69
CA MET A 174 7.80 -4.39 4.68
C MET A 174 6.30 -4.34 4.43
N SER A 175 5.86 -4.29 3.16
CA SER A 175 4.44 -4.34 2.82
C SER A 175 3.80 -5.66 3.26
N TYR A 176 4.48 -6.80 3.08
CA TYR A 176 4.02 -8.07 3.64
C TYR A 176 3.97 -8.07 5.17
N THR A 177 5.00 -7.52 5.83
CA THR A 177 5.01 -7.37 7.29
C THR A 177 3.85 -6.54 7.79
N LEU A 178 3.50 -5.43 7.09
CA LEU A 178 2.33 -4.60 7.42
C LEU A 178 1.01 -5.34 7.23
N ALA A 179 0.88 -6.14 6.17
CA ALA A 179 -0.29 -6.98 5.96
C ALA A 179 -0.50 -8.00 7.10
N CYS A 180 0.58 -8.50 7.69
CA CYS A 180 0.54 -9.38 8.85
C CYS A 180 0.21 -8.64 10.16
N ALA A 181 0.88 -7.51 10.39
CA ALA A 181 0.87 -6.83 11.69
C ALA A 181 -0.26 -5.80 11.83
N SER A 182 -0.62 -5.11 10.74
CA SER A 182 -1.57 -3.99 10.74
C SER A 182 -2.60 -4.08 9.59
N PRO A 183 -3.27 -5.24 9.40
CA PRO A 183 -4.21 -5.44 8.28
C PRO A 183 -5.47 -4.56 8.37
N ASN A 184 -5.67 -3.93 9.52
CA ASN A 184 -6.78 -3.01 9.74
C ASN A 184 -6.50 -1.60 9.23
N VAL A 185 -5.22 -1.27 9.08
CA VAL A 185 -4.75 -0.01 8.53
C VAL A 185 -4.41 -0.18 7.06
N PHE A 186 -3.57 -1.17 6.74
CA PHE A 186 -3.19 -1.46 5.36
C PHE A 186 -4.11 -2.55 4.78
N ARG A 187 -5.10 -2.11 4.00
CA ARG A 187 -6.22 -2.93 3.50
C ARG A 187 -5.89 -3.76 2.27
N GLY A 188 -4.71 -3.60 1.71
CA GLY A 188 -4.17 -4.33 0.57
C GLY A 188 -2.72 -3.99 0.36
N ILE A 189 -1.98 -4.89 -0.27
CA ILE A 189 -0.55 -4.67 -0.51
C ILE A 189 -0.11 -4.99 -1.93
N GLY A 190 0.97 -4.30 -2.34
CA GLY A 190 1.74 -4.59 -3.55
C GLY A 190 3.23 -4.81 -3.23
N SER A 191 3.84 -5.84 -3.79
CA SER A 191 5.27 -6.09 -3.64
C SER A 191 5.95 -6.21 -4.98
N VAL A 192 7.03 -5.44 -5.19
CA VAL A 192 7.85 -5.51 -6.42
C VAL A 192 9.28 -5.91 -6.05
N GLY A 193 9.72 -7.08 -6.52
CA GLY A 193 11.05 -7.61 -6.24
C GLY A 193 11.35 -7.86 -4.76
N GLY A 194 10.34 -7.85 -3.89
CA GLY A 194 10.39 -8.25 -2.49
C GLY A 194 9.69 -9.57 -2.26
N THR A 195 9.72 -10.10 -1.04
CA THR A 195 8.94 -11.29 -0.63
C THR A 195 8.65 -11.23 0.87
N MET A 196 8.13 -12.28 1.48
CA MET A 196 8.01 -12.32 2.95
C MET A 196 9.34 -12.69 3.59
N SER A 197 9.63 -12.15 4.79
CA SER A 197 10.69 -12.67 5.63
C SER A 197 10.37 -14.11 6.05
N GLY A 198 11.38 -14.92 6.32
CA GLY A 198 11.16 -16.28 6.85
C GLY A 198 10.41 -16.26 8.17
N TYR A 199 10.66 -15.26 9.00
CA TYR A 199 9.96 -15.07 10.26
C TYR A 199 8.45 -14.80 10.03
N ASP A 200 8.11 -13.88 9.14
CA ASP A 200 6.70 -13.56 8.87
C ASP A 200 5.98 -14.73 8.22
N PHE A 201 6.65 -15.44 7.31
CA PHE A 201 6.05 -16.61 6.66
C PHE A 201 5.69 -17.72 7.65
N GLU A 202 6.50 -17.92 8.69
CA GLU A 202 6.26 -18.93 9.73
C GLU A 202 5.30 -18.45 10.83
N ASN A 203 5.26 -17.15 11.13
CA ASN A 203 4.59 -16.62 12.33
C ASN A 203 3.41 -15.69 12.02
N CYS A 204 3.26 -15.25 10.78
CA CYS A 204 2.10 -14.44 10.37
C CYS A 204 0.83 -15.30 10.51
N THR A 205 -0.15 -14.75 11.20
CA THR A 205 -1.51 -15.28 11.13
C THR A 205 -2.28 -14.29 10.27
N PRO A 206 -2.28 -14.48 8.94
CA PRO A 206 -2.86 -13.51 8.05
C PRO A 206 -4.34 -13.29 8.37
N THR A 207 -4.74 -12.05 8.34
CA THR A 207 -6.13 -11.67 8.16
C THR A 207 -6.34 -11.45 6.67
N LEU A 208 -7.57 -11.54 6.21
CA LEU A 208 -7.95 -11.33 4.82
C LEU A 208 -7.40 -10.00 4.28
N VAL A 209 -6.40 -10.06 3.39
CA VAL A 209 -5.76 -8.91 2.73
C VAL A 209 -5.49 -9.28 1.27
N PRO A 210 -5.95 -8.49 0.29
CA PRO A 210 -5.60 -8.69 -1.11
C PRO A 210 -4.13 -8.37 -1.36
N VAL A 211 -3.48 -9.20 -2.19
CA VAL A 211 -2.05 -9.13 -2.47
C VAL A 211 -1.78 -9.15 -3.96
N VAL A 212 -0.98 -8.18 -4.45
CA VAL A 212 -0.39 -8.25 -5.80
C VAL A 212 1.13 -8.28 -5.71
N HIS A 213 1.75 -9.22 -6.41
CA HIS A 213 3.18 -9.46 -6.39
C HIS A 213 3.76 -9.44 -7.80
N LEU A 214 4.79 -8.63 -8.02
CA LEU A 214 5.49 -8.52 -9.29
C LEU A 214 6.96 -8.92 -9.08
N HIS A 215 7.49 -9.89 -9.85
CA HIS A 215 8.84 -10.38 -9.62
C HIS A 215 9.49 -10.98 -10.87
N GLY A 216 10.77 -10.67 -11.05
CA GLY A 216 11.60 -11.25 -12.11
C GLY A 216 12.13 -12.64 -11.75
N THR A 217 12.05 -13.60 -12.68
CA THR A 217 12.55 -14.96 -12.43
C THR A 217 14.08 -15.04 -12.41
N ASN A 218 14.78 -14.04 -12.94
CA ASN A 218 16.24 -13.91 -12.92
C ASN A 218 16.71 -12.87 -11.88
N ASP A 219 15.87 -12.55 -10.91
CA ASP A 219 16.27 -11.68 -9.79
C ASP A 219 17.41 -12.33 -9.00
N ASN A 220 18.57 -11.65 -8.99
CA ASN A 220 19.77 -12.09 -8.29
C ASN A 220 19.92 -11.47 -6.89
N SER A 221 19.07 -10.49 -6.54
CA SER A 221 19.06 -9.84 -5.24
C SER A 221 18.10 -10.54 -4.30
N VAL A 222 16.85 -10.76 -4.75
CA VAL A 222 15.82 -11.52 -4.04
C VAL A 222 15.35 -12.64 -4.97
N SER A 223 15.69 -13.89 -4.66
CA SER A 223 15.38 -15.01 -5.53
C SER A 223 13.87 -15.24 -5.64
N TYR A 224 13.39 -15.35 -6.87
CA TYR A 224 12.01 -15.74 -7.16
C TYR A 224 11.64 -17.13 -6.60
N TYR A 225 12.57 -18.09 -6.70
CA TYR A 225 12.27 -19.49 -6.45
C TYR A 225 12.35 -19.89 -4.97
N SER A 226 13.34 -19.43 -4.24
CA SER A 226 13.46 -19.60 -2.79
C SER A 226 14.66 -18.84 -2.25
N THR A 227 14.52 -18.23 -1.10
CA THR A 227 15.60 -17.58 -0.36
C THR A 227 16.00 -18.37 0.90
N ASN A 228 15.34 -19.50 1.18
CA ASN A 228 15.55 -20.34 2.38
C ASN A 228 16.90 -21.06 2.43
N ALA A 229 17.66 -21.07 1.34
CA ALA A 229 18.87 -21.90 1.23
C ALA A 229 20.05 -21.43 2.12
N ASN A 230 20.00 -20.21 2.65
CA ASN A 230 21.03 -19.67 3.52
C ASN A 230 20.43 -18.96 4.75
N PRO A 231 20.33 -19.66 5.89
CA PRO A 231 19.73 -19.10 7.12
C PRO A 231 20.49 -17.89 7.70
N ASN A 232 21.72 -17.61 7.21
CA ASN A 232 22.49 -16.43 7.61
C ASN A 232 22.32 -15.24 6.65
N ASN A 233 21.54 -15.41 5.58
CA ASN A 233 21.19 -14.29 4.70
C ASN A 233 20.06 -13.50 5.35
N PRO A 234 20.21 -12.19 5.65
CA PRO A 234 19.13 -11.38 6.21
C PRO A 234 17.91 -11.32 5.28
N TRP A 235 18.11 -11.46 3.99
CA TRP A 235 17.06 -11.55 2.96
C TRP A 235 16.47 -12.95 2.80
N ASN A 236 16.72 -13.82 3.79
CA ASN A 236 16.14 -15.16 3.80
C ASN A 236 14.61 -15.04 3.93
N GLY A 237 13.91 -15.42 2.88
CA GLY A 237 12.46 -15.37 2.80
C GLY A 237 11.82 -16.74 2.85
N ALA A 238 10.59 -16.79 2.41
CA ALA A 238 9.80 -17.99 2.27
C ALA A 238 10.28 -18.89 1.10
N ASP A 239 9.55 -19.96 0.87
CA ASP A 239 9.87 -21.01 -0.12
C ASP A 239 9.82 -20.58 -1.60
N GLY A 240 9.63 -19.30 -1.86
CA GLY A 240 9.55 -18.69 -3.19
C GLY A 240 8.26 -17.88 -3.36
N VAL A 241 8.26 -17.02 -4.38
CA VAL A 241 7.19 -16.05 -4.62
C VAL A 241 5.82 -16.72 -4.77
N GLU A 242 5.73 -17.76 -5.61
CA GLU A 242 4.45 -18.44 -5.84
C GLU A 242 3.92 -19.12 -4.58
N ALA A 243 4.81 -19.66 -3.73
CA ALA A 243 4.42 -20.26 -2.46
C ALA A 243 3.89 -19.21 -1.47
N VAL A 244 4.53 -18.03 -1.41
CA VAL A 244 4.07 -16.91 -0.60
C VAL A 244 2.68 -16.44 -1.04
N VAL A 245 2.50 -16.17 -2.33
CA VAL A 245 1.20 -15.69 -2.84
C VAL A 245 0.12 -16.76 -2.74
N ALA A 246 0.46 -18.04 -2.93
CA ALA A 246 -0.48 -19.14 -2.71
C ALA A 246 -0.91 -19.26 -1.23
N ALA A 247 -0.01 -18.99 -0.28
CA ALA A 247 -0.38 -18.93 1.14
C ALA A 247 -1.40 -17.80 1.40
N TRP A 248 -1.19 -16.61 0.86
CA TRP A 248 -2.15 -15.51 0.96
C TRP A 248 -3.48 -15.81 0.24
N ALA A 249 -3.43 -16.47 -0.92
CA ALA A 249 -4.62 -16.93 -1.62
C ALA A 249 -5.43 -17.92 -0.78
N ASN A 250 -4.75 -18.83 -0.09
CA ASN A 250 -5.38 -19.78 0.82
C ASN A 250 -6.03 -19.08 2.03
N GLU A 251 -5.34 -18.10 2.63
CA GLU A 251 -5.91 -17.31 3.74
C GLU A 251 -7.11 -16.47 3.30
N ASN A 252 -7.09 -15.94 2.08
CA ASN A 252 -8.22 -15.24 1.47
C ASN A 252 -9.33 -16.20 1.01
N ASN A 253 -9.19 -17.52 1.21
CA ASN A 253 -10.11 -18.56 0.73
C ASN A 253 -10.36 -18.51 -0.79
N CYS A 254 -9.36 -18.15 -1.59
CA CYS A 254 -9.46 -18.17 -3.04
C CYS A 254 -9.69 -19.58 -3.56
N THR A 255 -10.76 -19.77 -4.35
CA THR A 255 -11.17 -21.09 -4.85
C THR A 255 -10.82 -21.34 -6.31
N GLU A 256 -10.49 -20.28 -7.05
CA GLU A 256 -10.14 -20.36 -8.46
C GLU A 256 -8.70 -19.88 -8.70
N THR A 257 -8.02 -20.54 -9.64
CA THR A 257 -6.69 -20.13 -10.11
C THR A 257 -6.66 -20.13 -11.62
N THR A 258 -6.25 -19.00 -12.20
CA THR A 258 -6.04 -18.86 -13.64
C THR A 258 -4.64 -18.36 -13.93
N SER A 259 -4.14 -18.67 -15.14
CA SER A 259 -2.85 -18.17 -15.62
C SER A 259 -2.95 -17.81 -17.09
N GLU A 260 -2.42 -16.65 -17.45
CA GLU A 260 -2.32 -16.18 -18.83
C GLU A 260 -0.96 -15.53 -19.09
N THR A 261 -0.43 -15.68 -20.30
CA THR A 261 0.76 -14.92 -20.74
C THR A 261 0.27 -13.61 -21.35
N LEU A 262 0.77 -12.48 -20.83
CA LEU A 262 0.45 -11.16 -21.37
C LEU A 262 1.14 -10.93 -22.71
N PRO A 263 0.62 -10.00 -23.55
CA PRO A 263 1.28 -9.63 -24.80
C PRO A 263 2.70 -9.12 -24.55
N ASP A 264 3.67 -9.60 -25.32
CA ASP A 264 5.03 -9.08 -25.39
C ASP A 264 5.01 -7.87 -26.33
N LEU A 265 4.95 -6.66 -25.74
CA LEU A 265 4.84 -5.39 -26.48
C LEU A 265 6.21 -4.87 -26.94
N ASP A 266 7.27 -5.23 -26.23
CA ASP A 266 8.64 -4.89 -26.58
C ASP A 266 9.58 -6.11 -26.43
N PRO A 267 9.70 -6.96 -27.44
CA PRO A 267 10.57 -8.12 -27.39
C PRO A 267 12.07 -7.82 -27.20
N SER A 268 12.47 -6.56 -27.27
CA SER A 268 13.88 -6.17 -27.18
C SER A 268 14.47 -6.35 -25.79
N HIS A 269 13.64 -6.31 -24.71
CA HIS A 269 14.11 -6.55 -23.34
C HIS A 269 14.29 -8.05 -23.02
N GLY A 270 13.78 -8.96 -23.87
CA GLY A 270 14.03 -10.41 -23.77
C GLY A 270 13.35 -11.09 -22.59
N SER A 271 12.30 -10.47 -22.02
CA SER A 271 11.48 -11.03 -20.94
C SER A 271 10.01 -11.07 -21.35
N THR A 272 9.21 -11.91 -20.71
CA THR A 272 7.77 -12.04 -20.92
C THR A 272 7.04 -12.07 -19.58
N VAL A 273 5.77 -11.77 -19.56
CA VAL A 273 4.99 -11.71 -18.33
C VAL A 273 3.89 -12.77 -18.33
N ASP A 274 3.89 -13.61 -17.29
CA ASP A 274 2.75 -14.46 -16.97
C ASP A 274 1.99 -13.87 -15.78
N LEU A 275 0.69 -13.70 -15.93
CA LEU A 275 -0.20 -13.27 -14.87
C LEU A 275 -0.94 -14.47 -14.29
N ILE A 276 -0.65 -14.77 -13.03
CA ILE A 276 -1.30 -15.82 -12.25
C ILE A 276 -2.24 -15.16 -11.26
N LYS A 277 -3.53 -15.52 -11.31
CA LYS A 277 -4.57 -14.94 -10.45
C LYS A 277 -5.18 -16.05 -9.60
N HIS A 278 -5.20 -15.83 -8.30
CA HIS A 278 -6.04 -16.57 -7.37
C HIS A 278 -7.24 -15.68 -7.01
N THR A 279 -8.43 -16.13 -7.34
CA THR A 279 -9.68 -15.35 -7.30
C THR A 279 -10.78 -16.09 -6.57
N ASP A 280 -11.95 -15.47 -6.48
CA ASP A 280 -13.14 -16.01 -5.82
C ASP A 280 -12.89 -16.32 -4.33
N GLY A 281 -12.15 -15.40 -3.68
CA GLY A 281 -11.91 -15.43 -2.24
C GLY A 281 -13.03 -14.76 -1.46
N ASP A 282 -12.98 -14.91 -0.14
CA ASP A 282 -13.92 -14.28 0.77
C ASP A 282 -13.91 -12.76 0.58
N TYR A 283 -15.09 -12.14 0.56
CA TYR A 283 -15.29 -10.70 0.30
C TYR A 283 -14.74 -10.21 -1.06
N GLY A 284 -14.50 -11.14 -2.00
CA GLY A 284 -13.91 -10.86 -3.30
C GLY A 284 -12.39 -10.63 -3.25
N TYR A 285 -11.72 -10.92 -2.14
CA TYR A 285 -10.28 -10.78 -2.01
C TYR A 285 -9.54 -11.77 -2.89
N GLN A 286 -8.38 -11.35 -3.37
CA GLN A 286 -7.61 -12.04 -4.39
C GLN A 286 -6.11 -11.96 -4.08
N ALA A 287 -5.34 -12.84 -4.71
CA ALA A 287 -3.88 -12.80 -4.66
C ALA A 287 -3.31 -13.07 -6.06
N TRP A 288 -2.53 -12.11 -6.60
CA TRP A 288 -2.02 -12.16 -7.96
C TRP A 288 -0.50 -12.18 -8.02
N VAL A 289 0.06 -12.88 -9.01
CA VAL A 289 1.48 -12.83 -9.34
C VAL A 289 1.64 -12.39 -10.79
N TYR A 290 2.42 -11.34 -11.00
CA TYR A 290 3.03 -11.01 -12.28
C TYR A 290 4.43 -11.61 -12.30
N ARG A 291 4.57 -12.78 -12.91
CA ARG A 291 5.84 -13.47 -13.08
C ARG A 291 6.53 -12.96 -14.33
N VAL A 292 7.59 -12.17 -14.16
CA VAL A 292 8.37 -11.65 -15.27
C VAL A 292 9.47 -12.65 -15.62
N ASN A 293 9.22 -13.49 -16.62
CA ASN A 293 10.16 -14.52 -17.07
C ASN A 293 11.39 -13.87 -17.71
N GLY A 294 12.55 -14.11 -17.14
CA GLY A 294 13.81 -13.48 -17.57
C GLY A 294 14.06 -12.10 -16.98
N GLY A 295 13.07 -11.49 -16.30
CA GLY A 295 13.22 -10.20 -15.60
C GLY A 295 14.17 -10.26 -14.41
N GLY A 296 14.80 -9.14 -14.10
CA GLY A 296 15.74 -8.95 -13.00
C GLY A 296 15.10 -8.42 -11.73
N HIS A 297 15.93 -7.73 -10.91
CA HIS A 297 15.50 -7.00 -9.73
C HIS A 297 15.06 -5.60 -10.14
N ASP A 298 13.87 -5.47 -10.67
CA ASP A 298 13.44 -4.29 -11.42
C ASP A 298 12.13 -3.71 -10.85
N TRP A 299 11.93 -2.39 -11.03
CA TRP A 299 10.62 -1.76 -10.99
C TRP A 299 10.11 -1.70 -12.43
N PHE A 300 9.29 -2.68 -12.79
CA PHE A 300 8.86 -2.89 -14.17
C PHE A 300 8.09 -1.69 -14.71
N GLY A 301 8.37 -1.30 -15.94
CA GLY A 301 7.84 -0.11 -16.57
C GLY A 301 8.76 1.11 -16.46
N GLU A 302 9.68 1.13 -15.50
CA GLU A 302 10.75 2.14 -15.39
C GLU A 302 12.08 1.60 -15.92
N TRP A 303 12.38 0.34 -15.59
CA TRP A 303 13.51 -0.41 -16.16
C TRP A 303 13.18 -1.91 -16.18
N GLY A 304 13.95 -2.66 -16.97
CA GLY A 304 13.73 -4.09 -17.17
C GLY A 304 12.62 -4.38 -18.16
N ASN A 305 11.59 -5.10 -17.74
CA ASN A 305 10.42 -5.38 -18.58
C ASN A 305 9.53 -4.15 -18.71
N MET A 306 9.15 -3.83 -19.96
CA MET A 306 8.33 -2.65 -20.30
C MET A 306 6.91 -3.02 -20.75
N ASP A 307 6.53 -4.31 -20.69
CA ASP A 307 5.18 -4.76 -21.06
C ASP A 307 4.14 -4.41 -19.98
N ILE A 308 4.60 -4.18 -18.77
CA ILE A 308 3.78 -3.78 -17.61
C ILE A 308 4.41 -2.59 -16.90
N HIS A 309 3.58 -1.80 -16.23
CA HIS A 309 4.04 -0.72 -15.35
C HIS A 309 3.64 -1.05 -13.90
N SER A 310 4.63 -1.22 -13.03
CA SER A 310 4.42 -1.72 -11.65
C SER A 310 3.38 -0.91 -10.89
N SER A 311 3.47 0.44 -10.88
CA SER A 311 2.53 1.29 -10.17
C SER A 311 1.11 1.21 -10.72
N ALA A 312 0.95 1.19 -12.05
CA ALA A 312 -0.35 1.06 -12.69
C ALA A 312 -1.00 -0.29 -12.38
N VAL A 313 -0.22 -1.37 -12.41
CA VAL A 313 -0.69 -2.72 -12.02
C VAL A 313 -1.12 -2.74 -10.57
N ILE A 314 -0.29 -2.20 -9.66
CA ILE A 314 -0.58 -2.17 -8.22
C ILE A 314 -1.87 -1.39 -7.96
N TRP A 315 -1.98 -0.18 -8.50
CA TRP A 315 -3.19 0.63 -8.32
C TRP A 315 -4.44 -0.03 -8.91
N SER A 316 -4.35 -0.51 -10.15
CA SER A 316 -5.46 -1.22 -10.81
C SER A 316 -5.97 -2.41 -10.01
N PHE A 317 -5.09 -3.11 -9.29
CA PHE A 317 -5.46 -4.19 -8.39
C PHE A 317 -6.06 -3.66 -7.08
N LEU A 318 -5.35 -2.79 -6.37
CA LEU A 318 -5.72 -2.34 -5.02
C LEU A 318 -7.02 -1.52 -5.03
N SER A 319 -7.23 -0.67 -6.03
CA SER A 319 -8.43 0.16 -6.16
C SER A 319 -9.74 -0.65 -6.23
N THR A 320 -9.68 -1.92 -6.69
CA THR A 320 -10.85 -2.80 -6.74
C THR A 320 -11.39 -3.16 -5.35
N PHE A 321 -10.58 -2.98 -4.31
CA PHE A 321 -10.93 -3.31 -2.93
C PHE A 321 -11.27 -2.07 -2.09
N CYS A 322 -11.26 -0.88 -2.67
CA CYS A 322 -11.69 0.34 -2.01
C CYS A 322 -13.21 0.29 -1.75
N GLY A 323 -13.60 0.57 -0.52
CA GLY A 323 -15.03 0.52 -0.14
C GLY A 323 -15.61 -0.90 0.00
N THR A 324 -14.81 -1.94 -0.20
CA THR A 324 -15.15 -3.29 0.27
C THR A 324 -15.07 -3.28 1.79
N THR A 325 -15.99 -2.58 2.43
CA THR A 325 -16.15 -2.69 3.87
C THR A 325 -16.55 -4.13 4.16
N ILE A 326 -15.66 -4.86 4.82
CA ILE A 326 -16.12 -5.99 5.61
C ILE A 326 -17.06 -5.35 6.63
N SER A 327 -18.36 -5.42 6.36
CA SER A 327 -19.34 -4.98 7.35
C SER A 327 -18.99 -5.75 8.61
N THR A 328 -18.91 -5.06 9.76
CA THR A 328 -18.73 -5.74 11.05
C THR A 328 -19.84 -6.76 11.31
N ASN A 329 -20.93 -6.69 10.57
CA ASN A 329 -22.00 -7.68 10.56
C ASN A 329 -21.67 -8.94 9.73
N ASP A 330 -20.74 -8.87 8.76
CA ASP A 330 -20.36 -10.00 7.90
C ASP A 330 -19.28 -10.88 8.54
N LEU A 331 -18.58 -10.36 9.57
CA LEU A 331 -17.62 -11.11 10.37
C LEU A 331 -18.25 -11.88 11.54
N ILE A 332 -19.56 -11.72 11.76
CA ILE A 332 -20.30 -12.50 12.75
C ILE A 332 -20.91 -13.69 12.02
N PRO A 333 -20.45 -14.94 12.27
CA PRO A 333 -21.27 -16.09 11.92
C PRO A 333 -22.65 -15.88 12.55
N GLU A 334 -23.73 -16.17 11.88
CA GLU A 334 -25.12 -15.97 12.37
C GLU A 334 -25.39 -16.54 13.77
N ASN A 335 -24.41 -17.17 14.43
CA ASN A 335 -24.48 -17.79 15.75
C ASN A 335 -23.25 -17.56 16.66
N GLY A 336 -22.38 -16.59 16.40
CA GLY A 336 -21.11 -16.50 17.12
C GLY A 336 -20.82 -15.14 17.76
N GLN A 337 -21.74 -14.56 18.51
CA GLN A 337 -21.44 -13.43 19.36
C GLN A 337 -20.49 -13.88 20.49
N LEU A 338 -19.26 -13.34 20.53
CA LEU A 338 -18.23 -13.71 21.53
C LEU A 338 -18.47 -13.03 22.87
N PHE A 339 -19.06 -11.84 22.86
CA PHE A 339 -19.39 -11.08 24.05
C PHE A 339 -20.61 -10.16 23.79
N ASP A 340 -21.24 -9.74 24.88
CA ASP A 340 -22.19 -8.64 24.91
C ASP A 340 -21.63 -7.52 25.79
N HIS A 341 -22.06 -6.28 25.61
CA HIS A 341 -21.53 -5.17 26.37
C HIS A 341 -22.60 -4.19 26.85
N ILE A 342 -22.33 -3.57 28.00
CA ILE A 342 -23.11 -2.46 28.54
C ILE A 342 -22.17 -1.30 28.85
N VAL A 343 -22.53 -0.11 28.36
CA VAL A 343 -21.78 1.11 28.64
C VAL A 343 -22.42 1.82 29.84
N HIS A 344 -21.61 2.14 30.84
CA HIS A 344 -22.01 2.91 32.03
C HIS A 344 -21.42 4.34 31.98
N PRO A 345 -22.09 5.31 31.34
CA PRO A 345 -21.49 6.64 31.09
C PRO A 345 -21.13 7.38 32.40
N THR A 346 -21.95 7.24 33.44
CA THR A 346 -21.75 7.94 34.70
C THR A 346 -20.52 7.45 35.47
N SER A 347 -20.24 6.15 35.45
CA SER A 347 -19.08 5.55 36.11
C SER A 347 -17.85 5.44 35.17
N LYS A 348 -18.00 5.81 33.92
CA LYS A 348 -16.98 5.63 32.87
C LYS A 348 -16.47 4.18 32.78
N GLN A 349 -17.39 3.24 32.74
CA GLN A 349 -17.08 1.82 32.69
C GLN A 349 -17.76 1.17 31.51
N ILE A 350 -17.08 0.13 30.96
CA ILE A 350 -17.67 -0.86 30.06
C ILE A 350 -17.78 -2.18 30.82
N GLU A 351 -18.96 -2.75 30.78
CA GLU A 351 -19.24 -4.08 31.29
C GLU A 351 -19.31 -5.05 30.11
N LEU A 352 -18.45 -6.10 30.13
CA LEU A 352 -18.40 -7.12 29.10
C LEU A 352 -18.86 -8.45 29.66
N HIS A 353 -19.83 -9.07 28.97
CA HIS A 353 -20.33 -10.41 29.25
C HIS A 353 -19.76 -11.40 28.24
N GLY A 354 -18.89 -12.30 28.67
CA GLY A 354 -18.34 -13.33 27.80
C GLY A 354 -19.40 -14.38 27.45
N LEU A 355 -19.70 -14.52 26.17
CA LEU A 355 -20.58 -15.56 25.63
C LEU A 355 -19.78 -16.83 25.30
N GLU A 356 -18.52 -16.64 24.88
CA GLU A 356 -17.57 -17.71 24.63
C GLU A 356 -16.20 -17.41 25.26
N ASN A 357 -15.33 -18.42 25.36
CA ASN A 357 -13.97 -18.24 25.84
C ASN A 357 -13.15 -17.44 24.83
N SER A 358 -12.77 -16.24 25.16
CA SER A 358 -12.11 -15.28 24.28
C SER A 358 -11.04 -14.47 25.00
N SER A 359 -10.30 -13.66 24.29
CA SER A 359 -9.52 -12.58 24.86
C SER A 359 -10.10 -11.25 24.36
N CYS A 360 -10.13 -10.23 25.24
CA CYS A 360 -10.66 -8.94 24.92
C CYS A 360 -9.58 -7.86 25.06
N GLN A 361 -9.51 -6.97 24.08
CA GLN A 361 -8.67 -5.78 24.05
C GLN A 361 -9.56 -4.55 23.90
N ILE A 362 -9.26 -3.49 24.62
CA ILE A 362 -9.98 -2.21 24.53
C ILE A 362 -8.96 -1.15 24.14
N PHE A 363 -9.24 -0.45 23.06
CA PHE A 363 -8.42 0.64 22.54
C PHE A 363 -9.19 1.96 22.65
N ASP A 364 -8.50 3.08 22.89
CA ASP A 364 -9.08 4.42 22.78
C ASP A 364 -9.24 4.85 21.31
N GLY A 365 -9.78 6.05 21.09
CA GLY A 365 -10.01 6.59 19.76
C GLY A 365 -8.74 6.87 18.96
N GLY A 366 -7.58 6.91 19.60
CA GLY A 366 -6.25 7.00 18.99
C GLY A 366 -5.56 5.64 18.81
N GLY A 367 -6.28 4.52 18.97
CA GLY A 367 -5.71 3.17 18.77
C GLY A 367 -4.84 2.66 19.93
N LYS A 368 -4.68 3.43 21.02
CA LYS A 368 -3.88 3.01 22.17
C LYS A 368 -4.60 1.94 22.99
N LEU A 369 -3.91 0.84 23.28
CA LEU A 369 -4.43 -0.22 24.15
C LEU A 369 -4.66 0.31 25.58
N ILE A 370 -5.91 0.29 26.02
CA ILE A 370 -6.34 0.70 27.37
C ILE A 370 -6.44 -0.47 28.32
N ALA A 371 -6.93 -1.61 27.86
CA ALA A 371 -7.09 -2.79 28.67
C ALA A 371 -7.00 -4.07 27.85
N TYR A 372 -6.48 -5.11 28.49
CA TYR A 372 -6.48 -6.49 28.00
C TYR A 372 -6.95 -7.44 29.08
N SER A 373 -7.81 -8.37 28.72
CA SER A 373 -8.21 -9.43 29.64
C SER A 373 -8.70 -10.67 28.91
N PRO A 374 -8.38 -11.88 29.39
CA PRO A 374 -9.15 -13.05 29.01
C PRO A 374 -10.60 -12.89 29.52
N LEU A 375 -11.56 -13.28 28.69
CA LEU A 375 -12.98 -13.28 28.98
C LEU A 375 -13.50 -14.70 28.77
N PHE A 376 -14.11 -15.29 29.81
CA PHE A 376 -14.60 -16.67 29.75
C PHE A 376 -16.13 -16.67 29.62
N ALA A 377 -16.68 -17.71 29.02
CA ALA A 377 -18.11 -17.89 28.87
C ALA A 377 -18.81 -17.77 30.23
N GLY A 378 -19.84 -16.95 30.29
CA GLY A 378 -20.58 -16.65 31.51
C GLY A 378 -19.89 -15.70 32.50
N GLN A 379 -18.68 -15.22 32.16
CA GLN A 379 -17.96 -14.25 33.00
C GLN A 379 -18.35 -12.81 32.63
N THR A 380 -18.52 -11.97 33.65
CA THR A 380 -18.68 -10.53 33.49
C THR A 380 -17.44 -9.81 33.98
N LYS A 381 -16.93 -8.86 33.21
CA LYS A 381 -15.80 -7.99 33.56
C LYS A 381 -16.11 -6.53 33.37
N PHE A 382 -15.59 -5.71 34.25
CA PHE A 382 -15.73 -4.24 34.22
C PHE A 382 -14.37 -3.63 33.89
N PHE A 383 -14.36 -2.70 32.94
CA PHE A 383 -13.20 -1.92 32.54
C PHE A 383 -13.46 -0.44 32.75
N SER A 384 -12.62 0.20 33.55
CA SER A 384 -12.68 1.64 33.74
C SER A 384 -11.99 2.36 32.58
N LEU A 385 -12.68 3.33 31.98
CA LEU A 385 -12.19 4.12 30.88
C LEU A 385 -11.65 5.47 31.37
N PRO A 386 -10.51 5.95 30.88
CA PRO A 386 -9.86 7.16 31.40
C PRO A 386 -10.64 8.45 31.09
N SER A 387 -11.39 8.52 30.00
CA SER A 387 -12.12 9.73 29.59
C SER A 387 -13.40 9.37 28.83
N SER A 388 -14.22 10.39 28.51
CA SER A 388 -15.26 10.25 27.48
C SER A 388 -14.61 10.21 26.10
N GLY A 389 -15.16 9.43 25.18
CA GLY A 389 -14.60 9.30 23.84
C GLY A 389 -15.08 8.06 23.10
N LEU A 390 -14.47 7.83 21.95
CA LEU A 390 -14.67 6.61 21.16
C LEU A 390 -13.70 5.53 21.66
N TYR A 391 -14.19 4.31 21.77
CA TYR A 391 -13.40 3.13 22.13
C TYR A 391 -13.70 2.00 21.17
N THR A 392 -12.68 1.21 20.85
CA THR A 392 -12.83 -0.01 20.05
C THR A 392 -12.57 -1.23 20.94
N ILE A 393 -13.50 -2.16 20.96
CA ILE A 393 -13.37 -3.44 21.66
C ILE A 393 -13.11 -4.51 20.64
N ILE A 394 -12.01 -5.24 20.80
CA ILE A 394 -11.66 -6.37 19.96
C ILE A 394 -11.65 -7.62 20.82
N SER A 395 -12.42 -8.64 20.45
CA SER A 395 -12.41 -9.95 21.11
C SER A 395 -12.02 -11.05 20.13
N ARG A 396 -11.20 -12.00 20.60
CA ARG A 396 -10.74 -13.16 19.82
C ARG A 396 -11.10 -14.45 20.56
N ALA A 397 -11.76 -15.38 19.91
CA ALA A 397 -12.04 -16.70 20.47
C ALA A 397 -10.74 -17.51 20.68
N LYS A 398 -10.70 -18.29 21.76
CA LYS A 398 -9.52 -19.10 22.11
C LYS A 398 -9.49 -20.48 21.46
N ASN A 399 -10.56 -20.92 20.83
CA ASN A 399 -10.68 -22.28 20.30
C ASN A 399 -10.74 -22.30 18.78
N LEU A 400 -9.64 -22.82 18.22
CA LEU A 400 -9.57 -23.85 17.18
C LEU A 400 -10.34 -23.61 15.88
N GLU A 401 -9.60 -23.52 14.81
CA GLU A 401 -9.92 -23.67 13.39
C GLU A 401 -10.57 -22.47 12.67
N LEU A 402 -11.22 -21.56 13.37
CA LEU A 402 -11.65 -20.25 12.87
C LEU A 402 -11.53 -19.26 14.03
N SER A 403 -10.51 -18.40 14.00
CA SER A 403 -10.39 -17.30 14.95
C SER A 403 -11.48 -16.27 14.66
N SER A 404 -12.67 -16.43 15.23
CA SER A 404 -13.68 -15.38 15.18
C SER A 404 -13.18 -14.16 15.96
N ILE A 405 -13.09 -13.03 15.29
CA ILE A 405 -12.75 -11.73 15.87
C ILE A 405 -14.03 -10.91 15.87
N GLN A 406 -14.48 -10.49 17.04
CA GLN A 406 -15.56 -9.53 17.16
C GLN A 406 -14.97 -8.15 17.46
N ARG A 407 -15.45 -7.13 16.75
CA ARG A 407 -15.10 -5.72 16.98
C ARG A 407 -16.34 -4.90 17.20
N GLU A 408 -16.31 -4.04 18.21
CA GLU A 408 -17.37 -3.09 18.46
C GLU A 408 -16.80 -1.72 18.77
N LYS A 409 -17.41 -0.69 18.17
CA LYS A 409 -17.13 0.71 18.49
C LYS A 409 -18.11 1.17 19.57
N VAL A 410 -17.59 1.64 20.67
CA VAL A 410 -18.38 2.10 21.83
C VAL A 410 -18.10 3.57 22.06
N ILE A 411 -19.15 4.38 22.14
CA ILE A 411 -19.04 5.81 22.46
C ILE A 411 -19.44 6.02 23.91
N LEU A 412 -18.47 6.46 24.72
CA LEU A 412 -18.71 6.97 26.07
C LEU A 412 -18.97 8.48 25.97
N ARG A 413 -20.21 8.91 26.19
CA ARG A 413 -20.62 10.32 26.19
C ARG A 413 -20.51 10.95 27.56
#